data_fbdd8d8853509fc85ba58a3576f17b55
#
_entry.id   fbdd8d8853509fc85ba58a3576f17b55
#
_cell.length_a   1.000
_cell.length_b   1.000
_cell.length_c   1.000
_cell.angle_alpha   90.00
_cell.angle_beta   90.00
_cell.angle_gamma   90.00
#
_symmetry.space_group_name_H-M   'P 1'
#
loop_
_entity.id
_entity.type
_entity.pdbx_description
1 polymer ?
#
loop_
_entity_poly.entity_id
_entity_poly.type
_entity_poly.pdbx_seq_one_letter_code
_entity_poly.pdbx_strand_id
1 'polypeptide(L)'
;MAGLTNLPTDLLRTLIAVVELGGHSRAGAALGRSQPAISLQIRRLEELVRAPLLVQEGRAILPTPAGEALLSYAREMVRINDEAVRYFHRSDKTGVLRIGLPTDYAVAFLQGTLTRYIHGHAEVELEVHCDLSRELHQHLRSDDLDIIVAVMTGATMPYLSRMWTEQPIWAAAEGFDLPAHSPVPLGAHPEGCDYRARMIQALDAIERRWRIVYTGPGISGLQSAVVNGLCVTALTRATLLPGMRLLQESEGFPALEPLRIGLFYKHPRLSAAGLQLVSDLVADLERVGSGVQAVPA
;
A
#
# COMPACT_ATOMS: atom_id res chain seq x y z
N MET A 1 15.53 4.50 -40.94
CA MET A 1 15.43 4.32 -39.47
C MET A 1 14.67 5.51 -38.93
N ALA A 2 13.49 5.32 -38.35
CA ALA A 2 12.79 6.40 -37.64
C ALA A 2 13.69 6.83 -36.49
N GLY A 3 14.08 8.11 -36.45
CA GLY A 3 14.92 8.63 -35.38
C GLY A 3 14.24 8.44 -34.03
N LEU A 4 14.97 7.99 -33.01
CA LEU A 4 14.49 7.89 -31.63
C LEU A 4 14.03 9.28 -31.16
N THR A 5 12.76 9.42 -30.85
CA THR A 5 12.18 10.65 -30.30
C THR A 5 12.26 10.58 -28.76
N ASN A 6 12.98 11.49 -28.14
CA ASN A 6 13.01 11.62 -26.68
C ASN A 6 11.90 12.56 -26.21
N LEU A 7 11.23 12.18 -25.14
CA LEU A 7 10.27 13.02 -24.44
C LEU A 7 10.92 13.57 -23.15
N PRO A 8 11.33 14.85 -23.13
CA PRO A 8 11.96 15.45 -21.95
C PRO A 8 11.02 15.47 -20.76
N THR A 9 11.49 15.05 -19.59
CA THR A 9 10.67 14.91 -18.38
C THR A 9 10.13 16.25 -17.84
N ASP A 10 10.81 17.36 -18.12
CA ASP A 10 10.33 18.71 -17.79
C ASP A 10 9.07 19.09 -18.59
N LEU A 11 8.98 18.69 -19.86
CA LEU A 11 7.79 18.90 -20.68
C LEU A 11 6.63 18.01 -20.21
N LEU A 12 6.93 16.78 -19.82
CA LEU A 12 5.93 15.85 -19.25
C LEU A 12 5.36 16.38 -17.93
N ARG A 13 6.22 16.91 -17.04
CA ARG A 13 5.77 17.57 -15.80
C ARG A 13 4.84 18.76 -16.08
N THR A 14 5.17 19.52 -17.13
CA THR A 14 4.35 20.66 -17.50
C THR A 14 2.96 20.23 -17.96
N LEU A 15 2.86 19.16 -18.76
CA LEU A 15 1.56 18.59 -19.18
C LEU A 15 0.74 18.15 -17.95
N ILE A 16 1.34 17.39 -17.06
CA ILE A 16 0.70 16.91 -15.82
C ILE A 16 0.17 18.11 -15.01
N ALA A 17 1.03 19.12 -14.76
CA ALA A 17 0.68 20.28 -13.97
C ALA A 17 -0.45 21.13 -14.60
N VAL A 18 -0.45 21.29 -15.92
CA VAL A 18 -1.50 22.04 -16.64
C VAL A 18 -2.85 21.36 -16.49
N VAL A 19 -2.91 20.04 -16.59
CA VAL A 19 -4.16 19.28 -16.47
C VAL A 19 -4.62 19.23 -15.02
N GLU A 20 -3.77 18.90 -14.08
CA GLU A 20 -4.14 18.75 -12.66
C GLU A 20 -4.52 20.07 -11.99
N LEU A 21 -3.87 21.16 -12.35
CA LEU A 21 -4.17 22.49 -11.85
C LEU A 21 -5.19 23.26 -12.72
N GLY A 22 -5.59 22.66 -13.84
CA GLY A 22 -6.64 23.19 -14.74
C GLY A 22 -6.25 24.48 -15.44
N GLY A 23 -4.97 24.68 -15.80
CA GLY A 23 -4.56 25.83 -16.62
C GLY A 23 -3.10 26.24 -16.55
N HIS A 24 -2.65 26.90 -17.63
CA HIS A 24 -1.25 27.30 -17.83
C HIS A 24 -0.72 28.27 -16.74
N SER A 25 -1.54 29.22 -16.29
CA SER A 25 -1.12 30.20 -15.27
C SER A 25 -0.88 29.55 -13.91
N ARG A 26 -1.78 28.63 -13.51
CA ARG A 26 -1.65 27.88 -12.26
C ARG A 26 -0.46 26.92 -12.30
N ALA A 27 -0.28 26.21 -13.41
CA ALA A 27 0.88 25.38 -13.64
C ALA A 27 2.19 26.18 -13.61
N GLY A 28 2.19 27.39 -14.21
CA GLY A 28 3.34 28.30 -14.16
C GLY A 28 3.73 28.68 -12.74
N ALA A 29 2.75 29.10 -11.94
CA ALA A 29 2.98 29.43 -10.53
C ALA A 29 3.56 28.23 -9.74
N ALA A 30 3.01 27.03 -9.94
CA ALA A 30 3.46 25.82 -9.25
C ALA A 30 4.87 25.38 -9.69
N LEU A 31 5.23 25.57 -10.96
CA LEU A 31 6.53 25.15 -11.51
C LEU A 31 7.59 26.27 -11.50
N GLY A 32 7.28 27.45 -10.94
CA GLY A 32 8.19 28.60 -10.93
C GLY A 32 8.48 29.16 -12.33
N ARG A 33 7.53 29.10 -13.27
CA ARG A 33 7.67 29.51 -14.66
C ARG A 33 6.57 30.51 -15.07
N SER A 34 6.85 31.33 -16.07
CA SER A 34 5.83 32.22 -16.63
C SER A 34 4.80 31.43 -17.48
N GLN A 35 3.57 31.92 -17.57
CA GLN A 35 2.52 31.30 -18.40
C GLN A 35 2.96 31.15 -19.89
N PRO A 36 3.64 32.14 -20.55
CA PRO A 36 4.15 31.93 -21.89
C PRO A 36 5.16 30.77 -21.99
N ALA A 37 6.01 30.58 -20.98
CA ALA A 37 6.97 29.47 -20.96
C ALA A 37 6.27 28.12 -20.86
N ILE A 38 5.21 28.00 -20.05
CA ILE A 38 4.38 26.81 -19.97
C ILE A 38 3.71 26.51 -21.32
N SER A 39 3.12 27.54 -21.97
CA SER A 39 2.49 27.37 -23.29
C SER A 39 3.49 26.92 -24.37
N LEU A 40 4.72 27.45 -24.34
CA LEU A 40 5.78 27.03 -25.24
C LEU A 40 6.19 25.57 -25.01
N GLN A 41 6.28 25.13 -23.75
CA GLN A 41 6.61 23.76 -23.39
C GLN A 41 5.51 22.78 -23.87
N ILE A 42 4.25 23.12 -23.71
CA ILE A 42 3.13 22.30 -24.22
C ILE A 42 3.23 22.19 -25.75
N ARG A 43 3.39 23.29 -26.48
CA ARG A 43 3.53 23.28 -27.95
C ARG A 43 4.69 22.38 -28.38
N ARG A 44 5.86 22.52 -27.72
CA ARG A 44 7.03 21.68 -28.01
C ARG A 44 6.75 20.19 -27.79
N LEU A 45 5.99 19.86 -26.75
CA LEU A 45 5.61 18.46 -26.49
C LEU A 45 4.65 17.95 -27.58
N GLU A 46 3.66 18.75 -28.01
CA GLU A 46 2.74 18.44 -29.10
C GLU A 46 3.47 18.24 -30.44
N GLU A 47 4.46 19.06 -30.73
CA GLU A 47 5.35 18.88 -31.91
C GLU A 47 6.11 17.56 -31.87
N LEU A 48 6.64 17.17 -30.71
CA LEU A 48 7.36 15.90 -30.53
C LEU A 48 6.47 14.68 -30.75
N VAL A 49 5.24 14.72 -30.23
CA VAL A 49 4.29 13.60 -30.35
C VAL A 49 3.42 13.71 -31.61
N ARG A 50 3.49 14.82 -32.34
CA ARG A 50 2.73 15.13 -33.56
C ARG A 50 1.21 15.04 -33.37
N ALA A 51 0.73 15.43 -32.22
CA ALA A 51 -0.69 15.44 -31.89
C ALA A 51 -1.02 16.58 -30.90
N PRO A 52 -2.19 17.21 -31.01
CA PRO A 52 -2.65 18.13 -29.97
C PRO A 52 -2.94 17.34 -28.71
N LEU A 53 -2.44 17.83 -27.56
CA LEU A 53 -2.58 17.17 -26.26
C LEU A 53 -3.64 17.83 -25.39
N LEU A 54 -3.90 19.12 -25.60
CA LEU A 54 -4.84 19.89 -24.83
C LEU A 54 -5.86 20.59 -25.72
N VAL A 55 -7.07 20.71 -25.23
CA VAL A 55 -8.17 21.48 -25.85
C VAL A 55 -8.72 22.46 -24.84
N GLN A 56 -9.09 23.66 -25.32
CA GLN A 56 -9.75 24.65 -24.50
C GLN A 56 -11.27 24.55 -24.66
N GLU A 57 -11.97 24.23 -23.59
CA GLU A 57 -13.42 24.25 -23.53
C GLU A 57 -13.90 25.36 -22.57
N GLY A 58 -14.30 26.49 -23.16
CA GLY A 58 -14.65 27.67 -22.38
C GLY A 58 -13.45 28.22 -21.60
N ARG A 59 -13.50 28.14 -20.28
CA ARG A 59 -12.39 28.52 -19.37
C ARG A 59 -11.53 27.36 -18.91
N ALA A 60 -11.93 26.13 -19.21
CA ALA A 60 -11.21 24.93 -18.81
C ALA A 60 -10.21 24.50 -19.89
N ILE A 61 -9.10 23.95 -19.46
CA ILE A 61 -8.14 23.26 -20.32
C ILE A 61 -8.26 21.76 -20.01
N LEU A 62 -8.63 20.99 -21.00
CA LEU A 62 -8.87 19.56 -20.89
C LEU A 62 -7.88 18.78 -21.79
N PRO A 63 -7.48 17.56 -21.42
CA PRO A 63 -6.71 16.71 -22.29
C PRO A 63 -7.56 16.20 -23.46
N THR A 64 -6.93 16.10 -24.62
CA THR A 64 -7.49 15.37 -25.77
C THR A 64 -7.33 13.86 -25.53
N PRO A 65 -7.92 12.95 -26.36
CA PRO A 65 -7.65 11.52 -26.28
C PRO A 65 -6.15 11.18 -26.38
N ALA A 66 -5.38 11.92 -27.20
CA ALA A 66 -3.93 11.79 -27.26
C ALA A 66 -3.25 12.30 -25.98
N GLY A 67 -3.79 13.39 -25.40
CA GLY A 67 -3.36 13.93 -24.10
C GLY A 67 -3.56 12.94 -22.95
N GLU A 68 -4.73 12.31 -22.86
CA GLU A 68 -5.02 11.28 -21.85
C GLU A 68 -4.06 10.07 -21.97
N ALA A 69 -3.85 9.59 -23.18
CA ALA A 69 -2.91 8.50 -23.43
C ALA A 69 -1.49 8.89 -22.98
N LEU A 70 -1.03 10.10 -23.36
CA LEU A 70 0.29 10.56 -22.96
C LEU A 70 0.41 10.82 -21.46
N LEU A 71 -0.63 11.32 -20.81
CA LEU A 71 -0.64 11.55 -19.35
C LEU A 71 -0.36 10.28 -18.55
N SER A 72 -0.92 9.15 -18.98
CA SER A 72 -0.64 7.86 -18.35
C SER A 72 0.87 7.53 -18.38
N TYR A 73 1.49 7.63 -19.54
CA TYR A 73 2.94 7.43 -19.68
C TYR A 73 3.77 8.52 -19.00
N ALA A 74 3.33 9.77 -19.09
CA ALA A 74 4.04 10.91 -18.50
C ALA A 74 4.17 10.78 -16.98
N ARG A 75 3.09 10.39 -16.29
CA ARG A 75 3.11 10.17 -14.84
C ARG A 75 4.14 9.10 -14.46
N GLU A 76 4.18 7.99 -15.21
CA GLU A 76 5.12 6.91 -14.92
C GLU A 76 6.57 7.31 -15.23
N MET A 77 6.83 7.97 -16.36
CA MET A 77 8.18 8.45 -16.72
C MET A 77 8.71 9.48 -15.73
N VAL A 78 7.87 10.45 -15.32
CA VAL A 78 8.24 11.46 -14.32
C VAL A 78 8.48 10.80 -12.96
N ARG A 79 7.66 9.84 -12.56
CA ARG A 79 7.86 9.06 -11.33
C ARG A 79 9.21 8.36 -11.32
N ILE A 80 9.56 7.66 -12.42
CA ILE A 80 10.85 6.95 -12.54
C ILE A 80 12.03 7.94 -12.52
N ASN A 81 11.90 9.08 -13.23
CA ASN A 81 12.91 10.11 -13.22
C ASN A 81 13.16 10.65 -11.81
N ASP A 82 12.09 10.98 -11.08
CA ASP A 82 12.19 11.53 -9.73
C ASP A 82 12.74 10.52 -8.75
N GLU A 83 12.40 9.28 -8.96
CA GLU A 83 12.95 8.15 -8.23
C GLU A 83 14.47 8.03 -8.45
N ALA A 84 14.91 8.10 -9.70
CA ALA A 84 16.34 8.06 -10.03
C ALA A 84 17.08 9.26 -9.41
N VAL A 85 16.55 10.47 -9.53
CA VAL A 85 17.17 11.68 -8.95
C VAL A 85 17.23 11.57 -7.42
N ARG A 86 16.17 11.17 -6.76
CA ARG A 86 16.15 10.96 -5.30
C ARG A 86 17.17 9.91 -4.85
N TYR A 87 17.38 8.86 -5.64
CA TYR A 87 18.40 7.85 -5.35
C TYR A 87 19.79 8.46 -5.16
N PHE A 88 20.20 9.39 -6.04
CA PHE A 88 21.52 10.03 -5.97
C PHE A 88 21.59 11.22 -4.97
N HIS A 89 20.44 11.77 -4.57
CA HIS A 89 20.37 12.88 -3.62
C HIS A 89 20.03 12.44 -2.19
N ARG A 90 19.77 11.16 -1.97
CA ARG A 90 19.72 10.63 -0.61
C ARG A 90 21.09 10.89 0.02
N SER A 91 21.16 11.79 1.00
CA SER A 91 22.28 11.77 1.92
C SER A 91 22.24 10.39 2.56
N ASP A 92 23.26 9.57 2.26
CA ASP A 92 23.50 8.31 2.96
C ASP A 92 23.58 8.62 4.47
N LYS A 93 22.45 8.59 5.14
CA LYS A 93 22.45 8.17 6.53
C LYS A 93 22.74 6.67 6.46
N THR A 94 24.01 6.36 6.24
CA THR A 94 24.55 5.02 6.33
C THR A 94 24.14 4.47 7.67
N GLY A 95 23.26 3.48 7.67
CA GLY A 95 22.85 2.80 8.88
C GLY A 95 21.35 2.82 9.22
N VAL A 96 20.52 3.70 8.67
CA VAL A 96 19.08 3.68 8.94
C VAL A 96 18.34 2.84 7.91
N LEU A 97 17.57 1.86 8.36
CA LEU A 97 16.70 1.00 7.56
C LEU A 97 15.25 1.16 8.02
N ARG A 98 14.36 1.58 7.12
CA ARG A 98 12.96 1.87 7.44
C ARG A 98 12.06 0.78 6.89
N ILE A 99 11.34 0.08 7.79
CA ILE A 99 10.39 -0.95 7.42
C ILE A 99 8.96 -0.52 7.75
N GLY A 100 8.04 -0.73 6.80
CA GLY A 100 6.60 -0.53 6.98
C GLY A 100 5.84 -1.84 7.09
N LEU A 101 4.98 -1.98 8.10
CA LEU A 101 4.20 -3.19 8.37
C LEU A 101 2.78 -2.82 8.80
N PRO A 102 1.73 -3.58 8.42
CA PRO A 102 0.46 -3.51 9.13
C PRO A 102 0.65 -3.93 10.60
N THR A 103 -0.18 -3.38 11.50
CA THR A 103 0.00 -3.56 12.95
C THR A 103 -0.01 -5.01 13.42
N ASP A 104 -0.77 -5.87 12.78
CA ASP A 104 -0.83 -7.31 13.06
C ASP A 104 0.48 -8.03 12.71
N TYR A 105 1.09 -7.68 11.57
CA TYR A 105 2.40 -8.19 11.18
C TYR A 105 3.53 -7.62 12.03
N ALA A 106 3.43 -6.34 12.42
CA ALA A 106 4.41 -5.73 13.31
C ALA A 106 4.50 -6.49 14.64
N VAL A 107 3.36 -6.83 15.26
CA VAL A 107 3.34 -7.63 16.49
C VAL A 107 3.96 -9.00 16.27
N ALA A 108 3.64 -9.69 15.19
CA ALA A 108 4.19 -11.02 14.90
C ALA A 108 5.71 -10.98 14.68
N PHE A 109 6.24 -9.98 13.97
CA PHE A 109 7.68 -9.89 13.65
C PHE A 109 8.52 -9.24 14.75
N LEU A 110 7.97 -8.30 15.53
CA LEU A 110 8.72 -7.64 16.62
C LEU A 110 9.20 -8.63 17.67
N GLN A 111 8.42 -9.66 17.96
CA GLN A 111 8.79 -10.68 18.97
C GLN A 111 9.88 -11.66 18.50
N GLY A 112 10.19 -11.69 17.22
CA GLY A 112 11.11 -12.64 16.61
C GLY A 112 12.16 -12.00 15.73
N THR A 113 11.83 -11.82 14.46
CA THR A 113 12.80 -11.48 13.41
C THR A 113 13.43 -10.11 13.60
N LEU A 114 12.63 -9.08 13.84
CA LEU A 114 13.16 -7.72 13.98
C LEU A 114 14.07 -7.59 15.20
N THR A 115 13.70 -8.21 16.32
CA THR A 115 14.54 -8.22 17.54
C THR A 115 15.86 -8.95 17.30
N ARG A 116 15.84 -10.13 16.68
CA ARG A 116 17.07 -10.86 16.32
C ARG A 116 17.94 -10.07 15.36
N TYR A 117 17.31 -9.45 14.36
CA TYR A 117 18.01 -8.65 13.37
C TYR A 117 18.79 -7.49 14.01
N ILE A 118 18.15 -6.70 14.88
CA ILE A 118 18.79 -5.57 15.58
C ILE A 118 19.98 -6.05 16.42
N HIS A 119 19.86 -7.18 17.13
CA HIS A 119 20.97 -7.72 17.92
C HIS A 119 22.15 -8.22 17.06
N GLY A 120 21.90 -8.65 15.83
CA GLY A 120 22.92 -9.10 14.90
C GLY A 120 23.56 -7.99 14.05
N HIS A 121 22.97 -6.81 14.01
CA HIS A 121 23.37 -5.70 13.14
C HIS A 121 23.38 -4.37 13.92
N ALA A 122 24.28 -4.27 14.90
CA ALA A 122 24.35 -3.11 15.79
C ALA A 122 24.70 -1.79 15.06
N GLU A 123 25.24 -1.89 13.83
CA GLU A 123 25.53 -0.74 12.95
C GLU A 123 24.30 -0.20 12.20
N VAL A 124 23.15 -0.93 12.26
CA VAL A 124 21.92 -0.55 11.57
C VAL A 124 20.92 0.01 12.57
N GLU A 125 20.45 1.22 12.33
CA GLU A 125 19.31 1.80 13.02
C GLU A 125 18.03 1.35 12.30
N LEU A 126 17.19 0.54 12.95
CA LEU A 126 15.94 0.05 12.37
C LEU A 126 14.76 0.91 12.84
N GLU A 127 14.09 1.56 11.89
CA GLU A 127 12.83 2.27 12.12
C GLU A 127 11.66 1.41 11.63
N VAL A 128 10.66 1.19 12.51
CA VAL A 128 9.46 0.41 12.17
C VAL A 128 8.25 1.33 12.14
N HIS A 129 7.58 1.38 11.01
CA HIS A 129 6.38 2.18 10.79
C HIS A 129 5.16 1.27 10.62
N CYS A 130 4.09 1.55 11.38
CA CYS A 130 2.84 0.80 11.29
C CYS A 130 1.76 1.66 10.65
N ASP A 131 1.20 1.18 9.54
CA ASP A 131 0.12 1.89 8.84
C ASP A 131 -0.76 0.91 8.03
N LEU A 132 -1.81 1.43 7.39
CA LEU A 132 -2.60 0.67 6.43
C LEU A 132 -1.79 0.37 5.17
N SER A 133 -2.08 -0.74 4.51
CA SER A 133 -1.34 -1.19 3.31
C SER A 133 -1.26 -0.13 2.21
N ARG A 134 -2.33 0.66 2.02
CA ARG A 134 -2.37 1.73 1.02
C ARG A 134 -1.32 2.81 1.30
N GLU A 135 -1.22 3.25 2.53
CA GLU A 135 -0.27 4.26 3.01
C GLU A 135 1.16 3.72 2.91
N LEU A 136 1.39 2.47 3.32
CA LEU A 136 2.69 1.81 3.20
C LEU A 136 3.17 1.77 1.74
N HIS A 137 2.30 1.43 0.79
CA HIS A 137 2.64 1.49 -0.64
C HIS A 137 2.98 2.90 -1.10
N GLN A 138 2.32 3.93 -0.58
CA GLN A 138 2.63 5.31 -0.90
C GLN A 138 4.00 5.70 -0.35
N HIS A 139 4.30 5.38 0.91
CA HIS A 139 5.60 5.64 1.54
C HIS A 139 6.75 4.90 0.86
N LEU A 140 6.55 3.66 0.40
CA LEU A 140 7.56 2.98 -0.41
C LEU A 140 7.80 3.70 -1.75
N ARG A 141 6.74 4.18 -2.40
CA ARG A 141 6.88 4.95 -3.66
C ARG A 141 7.61 6.27 -3.47
N SER A 142 7.34 6.99 -2.39
CA SER A 142 7.97 8.28 -2.05
C SER A 142 9.36 8.15 -1.41
N ASP A 143 9.86 6.93 -1.22
CA ASP A 143 11.15 6.63 -0.57
C ASP A 143 11.21 7.00 0.93
N ASP A 144 10.07 7.11 1.58
CA ASP A 144 9.99 7.27 3.03
C ASP A 144 10.25 5.95 3.77
N LEU A 145 9.95 4.82 3.09
CA LEU A 145 10.22 3.46 3.56
C LEU A 145 11.10 2.71 2.56
N ASP A 146 11.93 1.81 3.07
CA ASP A 146 12.88 0.99 2.30
C ASP A 146 12.31 -0.40 1.97
N ILE A 147 11.59 -0.99 2.92
CA ILE A 147 10.93 -2.30 2.82
C ILE A 147 9.51 -2.16 3.34
N ILE A 148 8.54 -2.81 2.72
CA ILE A 148 7.20 -2.95 3.30
C ILE A 148 6.69 -4.38 3.17
N VAL A 149 5.91 -4.81 4.15
CA VAL A 149 4.94 -5.90 4.02
C VAL A 149 3.56 -5.28 3.94
N ALA A 150 2.77 -5.62 2.94
CA ALA A 150 1.47 -4.99 2.73
C ALA A 150 0.54 -5.88 1.92
N VAL A 151 -0.78 -5.67 2.05
CA VAL A 151 -1.77 -6.31 1.20
C VAL A 151 -1.60 -5.85 -0.25
N MET A 152 -1.73 -6.78 -1.18
CA MET A 152 -1.70 -6.52 -2.61
C MET A 152 -3.06 -6.04 -3.11
N THR A 153 -3.06 -4.94 -3.86
CA THR A 153 -4.27 -4.39 -4.50
C THR A 153 -4.46 -4.84 -5.94
N GLY A 154 -3.45 -5.50 -6.54
CA GLY A 154 -3.47 -6.00 -7.92
C GLY A 154 -2.76 -7.34 -8.08
N ALA A 155 -2.85 -7.94 -9.26
CA ALA A 155 -2.17 -9.21 -9.57
C ALA A 155 -0.66 -9.05 -9.66
N THR A 156 -0.21 -7.92 -10.20
CA THR A 156 1.19 -7.51 -10.28
C THR A 156 1.33 -6.11 -9.69
N MET A 157 2.38 -5.88 -8.94
CA MET A 157 2.66 -4.57 -8.33
C MET A 157 4.15 -4.23 -8.45
N PRO A 158 4.49 -2.95 -8.64
CA PRO A 158 5.89 -2.51 -8.62
C PRO A 158 6.58 -2.91 -7.31
N TYR A 159 7.85 -3.29 -7.42
CA TYR A 159 8.72 -3.61 -6.27
C TYR A 159 8.36 -4.89 -5.50
N LEU A 160 7.38 -5.68 -5.97
CA LEU A 160 7.03 -6.96 -5.37
C LEU A 160 8.21 -7.94 -5.48
N SER A 161 8.65 -8.47 -4.35
CA SER A 161 9.71 -9.49 -4.27
C SER A 161 9.17 -10.87 -3.97
N ARG A 162 8.23 -10.96 -3.04
CA ARG A 162 7.59 -12.22 -2.62
C ARG A 162 6.13 -11.99 -2.30
N MET A 163 5.34 -13.05 -2.38
CA MET A 163 3.91 -13.01 -2.12
C MET A 163 3.47 -14.25 -1.33
N TRP A 164 2.53 -14.04 -0.42
CA TRP A 164 1.86 -15.09 0.37
C TRP A 164 0.35 -14.91 0.33
N THR A 165 -0.36 -15.99 0.63
CA THR A 165 -1.79 -15.94 0.87
C THR A 165 -2.05 -16.06 2.36
N GLU A 166 -2.72 -15.09 2.93
CA GLU A 166 -3.19 -15.07 4.32
C GLU A 166 -4.67 -15.39 4.35
N GLN A 167 -5.06 -16.33 5.20
CA GLN A 167 -6.47 -16.68 5.41
C GLN A 167 -6.97 -15.98 6.67
N PRO A 168 -7.73 -14.87 6.56
CA PRO A 168 -8.36 -14.25 7.70
C PRO A 168 -9.39 -15.19 8.33
N ILE A 169 -9.54 -15.08 9.63
CA ILE A 169 -10.46 -15.88 10.43
C ILE A 169 -11.34 -14.98 11.27
N TRP A 170 -12.58 -15.37 11.48
CA TRP A 170 -13.46 -14.72 12.43
C TRP A 170 -13.07 -15.07 13.86
N ALA A 171 -12.95 -14.07 14.72
CA ALA A 171 -12.61 -14.22 16.13
C ALA A 171 -13.63 -13.52 17.03
N ALA A 172 -13.97 -14.18 18.13
CA ALA A 172 -14.84 -13.68 19.19
C ALA A 172 -14.31 -14.11 20.56
N ALA A 173 -14.86 -13.57 21.64
CA ALA A 173 -14.61 -14.10 22.99
C ALA A 173 -15.11 -15.56 23.11
N GLU A 174 -14.48 -16.36 23.98
CA GLU A 174 -14.91 -17.76 24.21
C GLU A 174 -16.39 -17.91 24.56
N GLY A 175 -16.91 -17.01 25.39
CA GLY A 175 -18.33 -16.99 25.80
C GLY A 175 -19.24 -16.17 24.88
N PHE A 176 -18.75 -15.74 23.72
CA PHE A 176 -19.57 -14.93 22.80
C PHE A 176 -20.73 -15.75 22.23
N ASP A 177 -21.94 -15.25 22.44
CA ASP A 177 -23.19 -15.76 21.88
C ASP A 177 -23.93 -14.61 21.20
N LEU A 178 -24.44 -14.86 20.00
CA LEU A 178 -25.18 -13.89 19.21
C LEU A 178 -26.46 -14.49 18.69
N PRO A 179 -27.65 -13.99 19.10
CA PRO A 179 -28.92 -14.43 18.56
C PRO A 179 -28.95 -14.31 17.03
N ALA A 180 -29.51 -15.31 16.35
CA ALA A 180 -29.44 -15.45 14.90
C ALA A 180 -29.90 -14.20 14.10
N HIS A 181 -30.84 -13.43 14.65
CA HIS A 181 -31.40 -12.24 13.98
C HIS A 181 -30.78 -10.91 14.46
N SER A 182 -29.86 -10.95 15.42
CA SER A 182 -29.19 -9.75 15.91
C SER A 182 -28.12 -9.26 14.91
N PRO A 183 -27.99 -7.93 14.71
CA PRO A 183 -26.88 -7.40 13.93
C PRO A 183 -25.54 -7.80 14.53
N VAL A 184 -24.61 -8.26 13.70
CA VAL A 184 -23.27 -8.64 14.13
C VAL A 184 -22.52 -7.40 14.61
N PRO A 185 -22.06 -7.36 15.88
CA PRO A 185 -21.27 -6.25 16.39
C PRO A 185 -19.82 -6.38 15.92
N LEU A 186 -19.41 -5.60 14.93
CA LEU A 186 -18.06 -5.64 14.37
C LEU A 186 -17.10 -4.69 15.07
N GLY A 187 -15.93 -5.20 15.45
CA GLY A 187 -14.75 -4.40 15.71
C GLY A 187 -13.88 -4.39 14.45
N ALA A 188 -13.42 -3.21 14.06
CA ALA A 188 -12.66 -3.06 12.84
C ALA A 188 -11.57 -1.99 12.94
N HIS A 189 -10.58 -2.10 12.08
CA HIS A 189 -9.68 -0.99 11.80
C HIS A 189 -10.41 0.14 11.02
N PRO A 190 -9.80 1.33 10.88
CA PRO A 190 -10.37 2.43 10.09
C PRO A 190 -10.73 2.02 8.66
N GLU A 191 -11.45 2.89 7.97
CA GLU A 191 -11.76 2.71 6.55
C GLU A 191 -10.49 2.59 5.70
N GLY A 192 -10.56 1.71 4.69
CA GLY A 192 -9.39 1.36 3.86
C GLY A 192 -8.62 0.13 4.37
N CYS A 193 -8.99 -0.46 5.53
CA CYS A 193 -8.42 -1.72 5.98
C CYS A 193 -9.05 -2.90 5.22
N ASP A 194 -8.19 -3.78 4.70
CA ASP A 194 -8.62 -4.94 3.91
C ASP A 194 -9.41 -5.96 4.73
N TYR A 195 -9.07 -6.19 6.00
CA TYR A 195 -9.83 -7.07 6.90
C TYR A 195 -11.25 -6.54 7.14
N ARG A 196 -11.39 -5.22 7.34
CA ARG A 196 -12.72 -4.58 7.46
C ARG A 196 -13.56 -4.81 6.21
N ALA A 197 -12.98 -4.62 5.03
CA ALA A 197 -13.67 -4.84 3.77
C ALA A 197 -14.13 -6.31 3.61
N ARG A 198 -13.26 -7.29 3.95
CA ARG A 198 -13.61 -8.72 3.88
C ARG A 198 -14.74 -9.11 4.82
N MET A 199 -14.72 -8.58 6.06
CA MET A 199 -15.82 -8.83 7.02
C MET A 199 -17.15 -8.32 6.48
N ILE A 200 -17.20 -7.10 6.00
CA ILE A 200 -18.41 -6.46 5.48
C ILE A 200 -18.91 -7.21 4.25
N GLN A 201 -18.05 -7.48 3.27
CA GLN A 201 -18.40 -8.22 2.06
C GLN A 201 -18.94 -9.62 2.37
N ALA A 202 -18.34 -10.34 3.31
CA ALA A 202 -18.77 -11.68 3.67
C ALA A 202 -20.16 -11.70 4.33
N LEU A 203 -20.46 -10.74 5.20
CA LEU A 203 -21.78 -10.64 5.85
C LEU A 203 -22.85 -10.12 4.88
N ASP A 204 -22.51 -9.16 4.02
CA ASP A 204 -23.43 -8.64 2.99
C ASP A 204 -23.81 -9.72 1.97
N ALA A 205 -22.88 -10.60 1.61
CA ALA A 205 -23.14 -11.71 0.68
C ALA A 205 -24.19 -12.70 1.17
N ILE A 206 -24.42 -12.81 2.49
CA ILE A 206 -25.43 -13.64 3.12
C ILE A 206 -26.58 -12.81 3.72
N GLU A 207 -26.67 -11.52 3.35
CA GLU A 207 -27.69 -10.57 3.84
C GLU A 207 -27.76 -10.48 5.38
N ARG A 208 -26.68 -10.78 6.08
CA ARG A 208 -26.60 -10.71 7.53
C ARG A 208 -26.33 -9.29 7.99
N ARG A 209 -27.22 -8.71 8.78
CA ARG A 209 -27.07 -7.36 9.31
C ARG A 209 -25.88 -7.27 10.25
N TRP A 210 -25.15 -6.17 10.16
CA TRP A 210 -24.00 -5.85 11.00
C TRP A 210 -23.99 -4.39 11.42
N ARG A 211 -23.17 -4.07 12.41
CA ARG A 211 -22.87 -2.67 12.82
C ARG A 211 -21.44 -2.59 13.35
N ILE A 212 -20.73 -1.51 13.05
CA ILE A 212 -19.44 -1.24 13.66
C ILE A 212 -19.70 -0.72 15.08
N VAL A 213 -19.16 -1.41 16.09
CA VAL A 213 -19.28 -1.02 17.51
C VAL A 213 -17.94 -0.57 18.07
N TYR A 214 -16.83 -0.92 17.41
CA TYR A 214 -15.49 -0.49 17.76
C TYR A 214 -14.69 -0.17 16.50
N THR A 215 -13.97 0.97 16.52
CA THR A 215 -13.00 1.32 15.49
C THR A 215 -11.72 1.81 16.15
N GLY A 216 -10.58 1.23 15.76
CA GLY A 216 -9.28 1.65 16.29
C GLY A 216 -8.15 1.25 15.34
N PRO A 217 -7.06 2.05 15.28
CA PRO A 217 -5.93 1.78 14.39
C PRO A 217 -5.03 0.64 14.90
N GLY A 218 -5.04 0.36 16.19
CA GLY A 218 -4.14 -0.60 16.82
C GLY A 218 -4.80 -1.94 17.08
N ILE A 219 -4.08 -3.03 16.76
CA ILE A 219 -4.56 -4.39 16.97
C ILE A 219 -4.85 -4.72 18.45
N SER A 220 -4.05 -4.20 19.38
CA SER A 220 -4.22 -4.49 20.80
C SER A 220 -5.55 -3.99 21.38
N GLY A 221 -6.01 -2.79 20.94
CA GLY A 221 -7.33 -2.29 21.30
C GLY A 221 -8.45 -3.13 20.72
N LEU A 222 -8.32 -3.57 19.48
CA LEU A 222 -9.27 -4.46 18.81
C LEU A 222 -9.33 -5.82 19.53
N GLN A 223 -8.19 -6.41 19.83
CA GLN A 223 -8.10 -7.67 20.58
C GLN A 223 -8.74 -7.54 21.97
N SER A 224 -8.48 -6.44 22.69
CA SER A 224 -9.11 -6.19 23.99
C SER A 224 -10.64 -6.09 23.87
N ALA A 225 -11.16 -5.41 22.87
CA ALA A 225 -12.59 -5.31 22.61
C ALA A 225 -13.22 -6.68 22.34
N VAL A 226 -12.53 -7.56 21.60
CA VAL A 226 -12.98 -8.91 21.30
C VAL A 226 -12.96 -9.81 22.54
N VAL A 227 -11.85 -9.86 23.29
CA VAL A 227 -11.74 -10.70 24.50
C VAL A 227 -12.80 -10.35 25.53
N ASN A 228 -13.12 -9.06 25.67
CA ASN A 228 -14.16 -8.59 26.58
C ASN A 228 -15.60 -8.72 26.02
N GLY A 229 -15.79 -9.38 24.89
CA GLY A 229 -17.12 -9.70 24.34
C GLY A 229 -17.86 -8.51 23.72
N LEU A 230 -17.18 -7.37 23.46
CA LEU A 230 -17.81 -6.21 22.86
C LEU A 230 -18.16 -6.43 21.39
N CYS A 231 -17.32 -7.16 20.66
CA CYS A 231 -17.40 -7.31 19.22
C CYS A 231 -16.79 -8.62 18.71
N VAL A 232 -17.06 -8.93 17.47
CA VAL A 232 -16.32 -9.92 16.67
C VAL A 232 -15.46 -9.20 15.65
N THR A 233 -14.38 -9.85 15.17
CA THR A 233 -13.48 -9.25 14.19
C THR A 233 -12.84 -10.30 13.30
N ALA A 234 -12.14 -9.86 12.26
CA ALA A 234 -11.25 -10.69 11.48
C ALA A 234 -9.79 -10.51 11.96
N LEU A 235 -9.11 -11.62 12.16
CA LEU A 235 -7.70 -11.67 12.59
C LEU A 235 -6.92 -12.68 11.75
N THR A 236 -5.60 -12.66 11.86
CA THR A 236 -4.74 -13.80 11.48
C THR A 236 -4.71 -14.81 12.62
N ARG A 237 -4.34 -16.06 12.33
CA ARG A 237 -4.13 -17.07 13.39
C ARG A 237 -3.04 -16.66 14.37
N ALA A 238 -2.01 -15.96 13.89
CA ALA A 238 -0.89 -15.51 14.72
C ALA A 238 -1.26 -14.41 15.72
N THR A 239 -2.39 -13.73 15.52
CA THR A 239 -2.85 -12.63 16.37
C THR A 239 -4.03 -13.00 17.28
N LEU A 240 -4.39 -14.28 17.34
CA LEU A 240 -5.34 -14.77 18.33
C LEU A 240 -4.73 -14.72 19.74
N LEU A 241 -5.53 -14.29 20.69
CA LEU A 241 -5.16 -14.29 22.10
C LEU A 241 -5.91 -15.38 22.88
N PRO A 242 -5.36 -15.82 24.02
CA PRO A 242 -6.13 -16.62 25.00
C PRO A 242 -7.45 -15.91 25.35
N GLY A 243 -8.53 -16.67 25.47
CA GLY A 243 -9.87 -16.13 25.67
C GLY A 243 -10.63 -15.79 24.39
N MET A 244 -10.02 -16.03 23.22
CA MET A 244 -10.68 -15.94 21.92
C MET A 244 -10.95 -17.31 21.34
N ARG A 245 -12.07 -17.41 20.60
CA ARG A 245 -12.40 -18.59 19.77
C ARG A 245 -12.66 -18.20 18.32
N LEU A 246 -12.58 -19.19 17.45
CA LEU A 246 -12.95 -19.04 16.05
C LEU A 246 -14.47 -19.18 15.91
N LEU A 247 -15.06 -18.32 15.08
CA LEU A 247 -16.44 -18.47 14.64
C LEU A 247 -16.48 -19.24 13.32
N GLN A 248 -17.52 -20.06 13.14
CA GLN A 248 -17.65 -20.97 12.01
C GLN A 248 -18.87 -20.64 11.14
N GLU A 249 -18.91 -21.21 9.94
CA GLU A 249 -20.04 -21.05 9.03
C GLU A 249 -21.37 -21.55 9.63
N SER A 250 -21.31 -22.61 10.43
CA SER A 250 -22.48 -23.13 11.16
C SER A 250 -23.09 -22.14 12.14
N GLU A 251 -22.33 -21.14 12.57
CA GLU A 251 -22.73 -20.03 13.43
C GLU A 251 -23.17 -18.79 12.63
N GLY A 252 -23.20 -18.89 11.30
CA GLY A 252 -23.54 -17.82 10.37
C GLY A 252 -22.41 -16.84 10.11
N PHE A 253 -21.15 -17.30 10.21
CA PHE A 253 -19.96 -16.53 9.86
C PHE A 253 -19.27 -17.18 8.66
N PRO A 254 -19.55 -16.68 7.44
CA PRO A 254 -19.03 -17.28 6.22
C PRO A 254 -17.49 -17.15 6.15
N ALA A 255 -16.87 -18.02 5.39
CA ALA A 255 -15.42 -17.93 5.16
C ALA A 255 -15.05 -16.55 4.60
N LEU A 256 -14.01 -15.95 5.16
CA LEU A 256 -13.46 -14.69 4.65
C LEU A 256 -12.61 -14.96 3.43
N GLU A 257 -12.70 -14.08 2.44
CA GLU A 257 -11.82 -14.16 1.27
C GLU A 257 -10.36 -14.01 1.66
N PRO A 258 -9.45 -14.84 1.10
CA PRO A 258 -8.02 -14.72 1.37
C PRO A 258 -7.47 -13.35 0.98
N LEU A 259 -6.44 -12.91 1.69
CA LEU A 259 -5.65 -11.75 1.37
C LEU A 259 -4.33 -12.18 0.74
N ARG A 260 -3.92 -11.51 -0.30
CA ARG A 260 -2.57 -11.64 -0.84
C ARG A 260 -1.67 -10.61 -0.18
N ILE A 261 -0.66 -11.08 0.51
CA ILE A 261 0.33 -10.25 1.20
C ILE A 261 1.61 -10.27 0.39
N GLY A 262 2.20 -9.10 0.17
CA GLY A 262 3.47 -8.97 -0.53
C GLY A 262 4.55 -8.37 0.34
N LEU A 263 5.79 -8.76 0.08
CA LEU A 263 6.99 -8.07 0.53
C LEU A 263 7.52 -7.26 -0.64
N PHE A 264 7.70 -5.97 -0.43
CA PHE A 264 8.08 -5.03 -1.47
C PHE A 264 9.31 -4.24 -1.05
N TYR A 265 10.24 -4.03 -1.96
CA TYR A 265 11.39 -3.14 -1.82
C TYR A 265 12.00 -2.80 -3.17
N LYS A 266 12.71 -1.69 -3.24
CA LYS A 266 13.40 -1.26 -4.47
C LYS A 266 14.80 -1.88 -4.50
N HIS A 267 14.94 -3.03 -5.16
CA HIS A 267 16.15 -3.87 -5.12
C HIS A 267 17.48 -3.13 -5.26
N PRO A 268 17.66 -2.16 -6.19
CA PRO A 268 18.96 -1.49 -6.33
C PRO A 268 19.35 -0.58 -5.15
N ARG A 269 18.43 -0.40 -4.18
CA ARG A 269 18.57 0.60 -3.09
C ARG A 269 18.83 0.02 -1.73
N LEU A 270 18.61 -1.30 -1.56
CA LEU A 270 18.87 -1.92 -0.27
C LEU A 270 20.36 -2.21 -0.08
N SER A 271 20.85 -1.86 1.11
CA SER A 271 22.17 -2.29 1.58
C SER A 271 22.23 -3.82 1.75
N ALA A 272 23.41 -4.39 1.90
CA ALA A 272 23.58 -5.79 2.22
C ALA A 272 22.81 -6.18 3.50
N ALA A 273 22.83 -5.33 4.52
CA ALA A 273 22.06 -5.49 5.75
C ALA A 273 20.55 -5.48 5.48
N GLY A 274 20.05 -4.56 4.62
CA GLY A 274 18.64 -4.54 4.22
C GLY A 274 18.20 -5.81 3.49
N LEU A 275 19.05 -6.35 2.62
CA LEU A 275 18.79 -7.63 1.94
C LEU A 275 18.78 -8.82 2.92
N GLN A 276 19.62 -8.78 3.96
CA GLN A 276 19.58 -9.78 5.03
C GLN A 276 18.25 -9.73 5.80
N LEU A 277 17.77 -8.53 6.17
CA LEU A 277 16.45 -8.39 6.79
C LEU A 277 15.33 -8.94 5.90
N VAL A 278 15.36 -8.67 4.59
CA VAL A 278 14.41 -9.26 3.64
C VAL A 278 14.45 -10.78 3.70
N SER A 279 15.64 -11.39 3.70
CA SER A 279 15.80 -12.85 3.80
C SER A 279 15.21 -13.41 5.10
N ASP A 280 15.46 -12.74 6.22
CA ASP A 280 14.95 -13.14 7.53
C ASP A 280 13.42 -13.05 7.62
N LEU A 281 12.84 -11.97 7.05
CA LEU A 281 11.38 -11.80 6.97
C LEU A 281 10.72 -12.86 6.09
N VAL A 282 11.33 -13.18 4.95
CA VAL A 282 10.85 -14.27 4.06
C VAL A 282 10.86 -15.61 4.82
N ALA A 283 11.95 -15.94 5.49
CA ALA A 283 12.05 -17.19 6.24
C ALA A 283 11.01 -17.30 7.37
N ASP A 284 10.65 -16.18 8.01
CA ASP A 284 9.61 -16.18 9.04
C ASP A 284 8.21 -16.27 8.43
N LEU A 285 7.93 -15.55 7.35
CA LEU A 285 6.64 -15.63 6.63
C LEU A 285 6.40 -17.04 6.10
N GLU A 286 7.43 -17.73 5.59
CA GLU A 286 7.35 -19.13 5.15
C GLU A 286 7.08 -20.10 6.29
N ARG A 287 7.57 -19.82 7.50
CA ARG A 287 7.30 -20.66 8.70
C ARG A 287 5.88 -20.47 9.25
N VAL A 288 5.37 -19.24 9.23
CA VAL A 288 4.03 -18.92 9.77
C VAL A 288 2.94 -19.34 8.79
N GLY A 289 3.22 -19.26 7.50
CA GLY A 289 2.30 -19.64 6.43
C GLY A 289 2.40 -21.09 6.02
N SER A 290 1.92 -22.04 6.84
CA SER A 290 1.74 -23.44 6.40
C SER A 290 0.68 -23.54 5.30
N GLY A 291 1.05 -23.21 4.07
CA GLY A 291 0.20 -23.15 2.89
C GLY A 291 0.72 -22.21 1.80
N VAL A 292 1.95 -21.74 1.94
CA VAL A 292 2.55 -20.73 1.04
C VAL A 292 2.94 -21.34 -0.30
N GLN A 293 2.31 -20.89 -1.38
CA GLN A 293 2.86 -20.98 -2.72
C GLN A 293 3.69 -19.70 -2.98
N ALA A 294 5.01 -19.82 -2.92
CA ALA A 294 5.90 -18.79 -3.43
C ALA A 294 5.72 -18.70 -4.94
N VAL A 295 5.26 -17.56 -5.45
CA VAL A 295 5.28 -17.28 -6.89
C VAL A 295 6.63 -16.64 -7.17
N PRO A 296 7.49 -17.24 -8.03
CA PRO A 296 8.73 -16.59 -8.43
C PRO A 296 8.44 -15.29 -9.14
N ALA A 297 9.24 -14.26 -8.83
CA ALA A 297 9.18 -12.93 -9.42
C ALA A 297 9.49 -12.96 -10.92
#